data_44262fbe717fc970803d7709b65df6e9
#
_entry.id   44262fbe717fc970803d7709b65df6e9
#
_cell.length_a   1.000
_cell.length_b   1.000
_cell.length_c   1.000
_cell.angle_alpha   90.00
_cell.angle_beta   90.00
_cell.angle_gamma   90.00
#
_symmetry.space_group_name_H-M   'P 1'
#
loop_
_entity.id
_entity.type
_entity.pdbx_description
1 polymer ?
#
loop_
_entity_poly.entity_id
_entity_poly.type
_entity_poly.pdbx_seq_one_letter_code
_entity_poly.pdbx_strand_id
1 'polypeptide(L)'
;FLDNLNSSKKKIDKKNYLNLIISKSGNTIETTINSNIFIKKNQTNIFITENNQNHLRKIAEKLKAEIVDHNNFIGGRYSVLSEVGMLPAELMGLNIKKFKQLNNIIKNKKFLNNLVNNVAAQLHFIKNKKYNSIIINYDKKSQNLLNWYQQLVAESLGKNKIGLLPIISNMPKDNHSVMQLYLDGFK
;
A
#
# COMPACT_ATOMS: atom_id res chain seq x y z
N PHE A 1 -12.83 -11.55 -11.24
CA PHE A 1 -13.04 -10.16 -10.74
C PHE A 1 -14.53 -9.82 -10.61
N LEU A 2 -15.35 -9.97 -11.68
CA LEU A 2 -16.79 -9.67 -11.67
C LEU A 2 -17.59 -10.53 -10.70
N ASP A 3 -17.26 -11.82 -10.57
CA ASP A 3 -17.91 -12.73 -9.62
C ASP A 3 -17.66 -12.34 -8.17
N ASN A 4 -16.43 -11.90 -7.86
CA ASN A 4 -16.09 -11.39 -6.54
C ASN A 4 -16.80 -10.06 -6.23
N LEU A 5 -16.95 -9.18 -7.21
CA LEU A 5 -17.71 -7.93 -7.09
C LEU A 5 -19.19 -8.19 -6.81
N ASN A 6 -19.80 -9.09 -7.56
CA ASN A 6 -21.22 -9.44 -7.40
C ASN A 6 -21.49 -10.10 -6.03
N SER A 7 -20.61 -10.98 -5.57
CA SER A 7 -20.72 -11.61 -4.25
C SER A 7 -20.55 -10.60 -3.11
N SER A 8 -19.60 -9.69 -3.24
CA SER A 8 -19.36 -8.60 -2.29
C SER A 8 -20.55 -7.63 -2.24
N LYS A 9 -21.08 -7.23 -3.40
CA LYS A 9 -22.25 -6.36 -3.48
C LYS A 9 -23.49 -6.96 -2.79
N LYS A 10 -23.79 -8.25 -3.03
CA LYS A 10 -24.90 -8.95 -2.38
C LYS A 10 -24.76 -9.01 -0.86
N LYS A 11 -23.54 -9.11 -0.32
CA LYS A 11 -23.29 -9.10 1.13
C LYS A 11 -23.45 -7.72 1.75
N ILE A 12 -23.10 -6.67 1.02
CA ILE A 12 -23.11 -5.29 1.46
C ILE A 12 -24.53 -4.69 1.40
N ASP A 13 -25.32 -5.02 0.38
CA ASP A 13 -26.67 -4.49 0.17
C ASP A 13 -27.65 -4.71 1.34
N LYS A 14 -27.31 -5.60 2.27
CA LYS A 14 -28.14 -5.95 3.43
C LYS A 14 -27.76 -5.23 4.73
N LYS A 15 -26.74 -4.37 4.72
CA LYS A 15 -26.22 -3.72 5.94
C LYS A 15 -26.04 -2.23 5.74
N ASN A 16 -26.22 -1.46 6.81
CA ASN A 16 -25.73 -0.09 6.86
C ASN A 16 -24.21 -0.13 6.87
N TYR A 17 -23.59 0.56 5.95
CA TYR A 17 -22.14 0.64 5.81
C TYR A 17 -21.70 2.06 5.46
N LEU A 18 -20.46 2.35 5.80
CA LEU A 18 -19.79 3.57 5.42
C LEU A 18 -18.86 3.25 4.24
N ASN A 19 -18.96 4.01 3.17
CA ASN A 19 -18.00 3.96 2.08
C ASN A 19 -16.85 4.91 2.34
N LEU A 20 -15.64 4.37 2.33
CA LEU A 20 -14.42 5.14 2.36
C LEU A 20 -13.75 5.05 0.99
N ILE A 21 -13.78 6.16 0.24
CA ILE A 21 -13.31 6.26 -1.14
C ILE A 21 -11.98 7.02 -1.15
N ILE A 22 -10.90 6.33 -1.48
CA ILE A 22 -9.55 6.86 -1.37
C ILE A 22 -8.85 6.84 -2.72
N SER A 23 -8.46 8.00 -3.22
CA SER A 23 -7.53 8.15 -4.34
C SER A 23 -6.85 9.50 -4.26
N LYS A 24 -5.52 9.50 -4.21
CA LYS A 24 -4.73 10.74 -4.17
C LYS A 24 -5.11 11.67 -5.32
N SER A 25 -4.95 11.22 -6.56
CA SER A 25 -5.25 12.02 -7.75
C SER A 25 -6.75 12.27 -7.99
N GLY A 26 -7.61 11.47 -7.33
CA GLY A 26 -9.05 11.48 -7.56
C GLY A 26 -9.50 11.05 -8.98
N ASN A 27 -8.56 10.54 -9.79
CA ASN A 27 -8.78 10.15 -11.19
C ASN A 27 -8.40 8.68 -11.46
N THR A 28 -8.07 7.90 -10.44
CA THR A 28 -7.73 6.48 -10.57
C THR A 28 -8.93 5.71 -11.10
N ILE A 29 -8.76 5.03 -12.23
CA ILE A 29 -9.86 4.34 -12.94
C ILE A 29 -10.52 3.29 -12.06
N GLU A 30 -9.75 2.45 -11.38
CA GLU A 30 -10.25 1.39 -10.50
C GLU A 30 -11.08 1.95 -9.36
N THR A 31 -10.62 3.03 -8.74
CA THR A 31 -11.36 3.70 -7.66
C THR A 31 -12.65 4.31 -8.18
N THR A 32 -12.61 4.93 -9.36
CA THR A 32 -13.79 5.53 -10.00
C THR A 32 -14.83 4.48 -10.36
N ILE A 33 -14.43 3.36 -10.97
CA ILE A 33 -15.35 2.26 -11.32
C ILE A 33 -15.96 1.65 -10.05
N ASN A 34 -15.14 1.34 -9.05
CA ASN A 34 -15.61 0.77 -7.80
C ASN A 34 -16.56 1.73 -7.06
N SER A 35 -16.25 3.02 -7.02
CA SER A 35 -17.11 4.02 -6.39
C SER A 35 -18.50 4.08 -7.05
N ASN A 36 -18.57 4.03 -8.36
CA ASN A 36 -19.85 4.03 -9.09
C ASN A 36 -20.71 2.77 -8.81
N ILE A 37 -20.08 1.64 -8.47
CA ILE A 37 -20.79 0.40 -8.14
C ILE A 37 -21.34 0.43 -6.70
N PHE A 38 -20.59 0.98 -5.75
CA PHE A 38 -20.88 0.85 -4.32
C PHE A 38 -21.52 2.09 -3.70
N ILE A 39 -21.34 3.27 -4.28
CA ILE A 39 -21.93 4.49 -3.75
C ILE A 39 -23.45 4.49 -3.97
N LYS A 40 -24.19 4.69 -2.88
CA LYS A 40 -25.62 4.94 -2.90
C LYS A 40 -25.93 6.28 -2.23
N LYS A 41 -26.94 6.99 -2.74
CA LYS A 41 -27.30 8.34 -2.28
C LYS A 41 -27.63 8.41 -0.78
N ASN A 42 -28.14 7.31 -0.21
CA ASN A 42 -28.58 7.22 1.18
C ASN A 42 -27.54 6.59 2.11
N GLN A 43 -26.31 6.41 1.65
CA GLN A 43 -25.21 5.85 2.44
C GLN A 43 -24.24 6.95 2.86
N THR A 44 -23.58 6.76 3.99
CA THR A 44 -22.50 7.64 4.42
C THR A 44 -21.28 7.39 3.55
N ASN A 45 -20.78 8.44 2.91
CA ASN A 45 -19.62 8.37 2.04
C ASN A 45 -18.58 9.39 2.53
N ILE A 46 -17.34 8.96 2.68
CA ILE A 46 -16.19 9.81 2.99
C ILE A 46 -15.17 9.66 1.85
N PHE A 47 -14.71 10.77 1.32
CA PHE A 47 -13.72 10.79 0.26
C PHE A 47 -12.39 11.31 0.79
N ILE A 48 -11.28 10.64 0.43
CA ILE A 48 -9.94 11.12 0.70
C ILE A 48 -9.24 11.35 -0.64
N THR A 49 -8.94 12.60 -0.95
CA THR A 49 -8.30 13.00 -2.22
C THR A 49 -7.57 14.32 -2.05
N GLU A 50 -6.67 14.64 -2.96
CA GLU A 50 -5.96 15.92 -2.97
C GLU A 50 -6.92 17.12 -3.07
N ASN A 51 -6.50 18.23 -2.45
CA ASN A 51 -7.23 19.50 -2.55
C ASN A 51 -6.97 20.19 -3.90
N ASN A 52 -7.47 19.55 -4.96
CA ASN A 52 -7.49 20.08 -6.32
C ASN A 52 -8.79 19.62 -7.01
N GLN A 53 -9.11 20.22 -8.14
CA GLN A 53 -10.27 19.85 -8.96
C GLN A 53 -10.00 18.49 -9.62
N ASN A 54 -10.64 17.43 -9.12
CA ASN A 54 -10.55 16.08 -9.65
C ASN A 54 -11.92 15.39 -9.71
N HIS A 55 -11.98 14.22 -10.33
CA HIS A 55 -13.24 13.52 -10.57
C HIS A 55 -13.94 13.10 -9.27
N LEU A 56 -13.20 12.51 -8.32
CA LEU A 56 -13.79 12.07 -7.04
C LEU A 56 -14.29 13.26 -6.21
N ARG A 57 -13.58 14.38 -6.20
CA ARG A 57 -14.04 15.59 -5.50
C ARG A 57 -15.37 16.10 -6.06
N LYS A 58 -15.52 16.14 -7.38
CA LYS A 58 -16.79 16.51 -8.02
C LYS A 58 -17.94 15.57 -7.65
N ILE A 59 -17.67 14.27 -7.54
CA ILE A 59 -18.66 13.28 -7.08
C ILE A 59 -19.04 13.56 -5.62
N ALA A 60 -18.05 13.75 -4.75
CA ALA A 60 -18.26 14.01 -3.34
C ALA A 60 -19.12 15.28 -3.10
N GLU A 61 -18.82 16.37 -3.82
CA GLU A 61 -19.57 17.62 -3.77
C GLU A 61 -21.04 17.42 -4.20
N LYS A 62 -21.27 16.70 -5.31
CA LYS A 62 -22.63 16.37 -5.78
C LYS A 62 -23.43 15.53 -4.77
N LEU A 63 -22.76 14.66 -4.04
CA LEU A 63 -23.36 13.82 -3.00
C LEU A 63 -23.47 14.52 -1.66
N LYS A 64 -22.91 15.73 -1.51
CA LYS A 64 -22.74 16.44 -0.24
C LYS A 64 -22.04 15.55 0.80
N ALA A 65 -21.06 14.75 0.35
CA ALA A 65 -20.30 13.84 1.17
C ALA A 65 -19.12 14.55 1.83
N GLU A 66 -18.63 13.98 2.93
CA GLU A 66 -17.44 14.48 3.60
C GLU A 66 -16.20 14.28 2.76
N ILE A 67 -15.34 15.29 2.69
CA ILE A 67 -14.08 15.26 1.96
C ILE A 67 -12.95 15.53 2.96
N VAL A 68 -12.03 14.57 3.05
CA VAL A 68 -10.77 14.72 3.79
C VAL A 68 -9.67 15.02 2.79
N ASP A 69 -9.04 16.17 2.94
CA ASP A 69 -7.96 16.59 2.04
C ASP A 69 -6.71 15.76 2.28
N HIS A 70 -6.22 15.10 1.22
CA HIS A 70 -4.93 14.42 1.23
C HIS A 70 -3.80 15.43 0.99
N ASN A 71 -2.75 15.33 1.79
CA ASN A 71 -1.58 16.19 1.64
C ASN A 71 -0.89 15.94 0.28
N ASN A 72 -0.83 16.99 -0.56
CA ASN A 72 -0.28 16.93 -1.92
C ASN A 72 1.19 16.51 -1.97
N PHE A 73 1.96 16.77 -0.89
CA PHE A 73 3.38 16.43 -0.81
C PHE A 73 3.64 14.97 -0.41
N ILE A 74 2.62 14.22 0.02
CA ILE A 74 2.75 12.81 0.37
C ILE A 74 2.38 11.96 -0.86
N GLY A 75 3.34 11.24 -1.42
CA GLY A 75 3.11 10.28 -2.51
C GLY A 75 2.21 9.13 -2.05
N GLY A 76 1.37 8.59 -2.96
CA GLY A 76 0.39 7.54 -2.62
C GLY A 76 0.99 6.35 -1.88
N ARG A 77 2.13 5.81 -2.35
CA ARG A 77 2.82 4.67 -1.70
C ARG A 77 3.42 4.98 -0.32
N TYR A 78 3.56 6.26 0.03
CA TYR A 78 4.05 6.71 1.35
C TYR A 78 2.92 7.09 2.30
N SER A 79 1.66 7.03 1.88
CA SER A 79 0.52 7.59 2.60
C SER A 79 -0.05 6.69 3.71
N VAL A 80 0.51 5.50 3.95
CA VAL A 80 0.00 4.55 4.96
C VAL A 80 -0.10 5.16 6.36
N LEU A 81 0.83 6.04 6.75
CA LEU A 81 0.82 6.71 8.05
C LEU A 81 0.21 8.12 8.02
N SER A 82 -0.41 8.50 6.91
CA SER A 82 -1.21 9.72 6.80
C SER A 82 -2.70 9.43 7.05
N GLU A 83 -3.58 10.41 6.80
CA GLU A 83 -5.05 10.25 6.87
C GLU A 83 -5.55 9.07 6.04
N VAL A 84 -4.87 8.73 4.93
CA VAL A 84 -5.22 7.62 4.03
C VAL A 84 -5.21 6.26 4.73
N GLY A 85 -4.25 6.00 5.60
CA GLY A 85 -4.17 4.76 6.37
C GLY A 85 -4.69 4.91 7.79
N MET A 86 -4.56 6.08 8.41
CA MET A 86 -4.92 6.28 9.82
C MET A 86 -6.42 6.44 10.03
N LEU A 87 -7.14 7.09 9.11
CA LEU A 87 -8.61 7.17 9.23
C LEU A 87 -9.30 5.80 9.15
N PRO A 88 -9.02 4.94 8.14
CA PRO A 88 -9.56 3.58 8.16
C PRO A 88 -9.11 2.77 9.38
N ALA A 89 -7.88 2.93 9.86
CA ALA A 89 -7.42 2.25 11.06
C ALA A 89 -8.22 2.66 12.30
N GLU A 90 -8.51 3.94 12.46
CA GLU A 90 -9.34 4.46 13.56
C GLU A 90 -10.79 3.95 13.47
N LEU A 91 -11.38 4.00 12.28
CA LEU A 91 -12.73 3.49 12.03
C LEU A 91 -12.84 1.98 12.33
N MET A 92 -11.76 1.23 12.16
CA MET A 92 -11.68 -0.19 12.54
C MET A 92 -11.37 -0.40 14.04
N GLY A 93 -11.26 0.65 14.84
CA GLY A 93 -10.98 0.56 16.27
C GLY A 93 -9.51 0.30 16.62
N LEU A 94 -8.57 0.50 15.69
CA LEU A 94 -7.15 0.37 15.96
C LEU A 94 -6.62 1.59 16.73
N ASN A 95 -5.70 1.35 17.64
CA ASN A 95 -5.08 2.43 18.41
C ASN A 95 -3.99 3.14 17.58
N ILE A 96 -4.37 4.24 16.93
CA ILE A 96 -3.46 5.04 16.09
C ILE A 96 -2.27 5.63 16.87
N LYS A 97 -2.41 5.86 18.17
CA LYS A 97 -1.28 6.37 18.99
C LYS A 97 -0.09 5.39 19.01
N LYS A 98 -0.34 4.09 18.85
CA LYS A 98 0.74 3.08 18.76
C LYS A 98 1.62 3.27 17.52
N PHE A 99 1.08 3.76 16.41
CA PHE A 99 1.88 4.01 15.21
C PHE A 99 2.90 5.13 15.40
N LYS A 100 2.65 6.11 16.31
CA LYS A 100 3.62 7.14 16.65
C LYS A 100 4.89 6.59 17.33
N GLN A 101 4.81 5.37 17.92
CA GLN A 101 5.96 4.72 18.55
C GLN A 101 7.03 4.30 17.54
N LEU A 102 6.68 4.17 16.24
CA LEU A 102 7.65 3.92 15.18
C LEU A 102 8.73 5.00 15.11
N ASN A 103 8.45 6.23 15.56
CA ASN A 103 9.44 7.29 15.66
C ASN A 103 10.61 6.94 16.60
N ASN A 104 10.41 6.02 17.55
CA ASN A 104 11.49 5.58 18.45
C ASN A 104 12.52 4.71 17.72
N ILE A 105 12.14 4.05 16.65
CA ILE A 105 13.04 3.22 15.84
C ILE A 105 14.11 4.10 15.17
N ILE A 106 13.72 5.23 14.60
CA ILE A 106 14.66 6.16 13.95
C ILE A 106 15.59 6.90 14.92
N LYS A 107 15.28 6.89 16.22
CA LYS A 107 16.18 7.40 17.27
C LYS A 107 17.23 6.38 17.71
N ASN A 108 17.06 5.13 17.35
CA ASN A 108 17.97 4.04 17.75
C ASN A 108 19.20 4.01 16.82
N LYS A 109 20.36 4.40 17.31
CA LYS A 109 21.62 4.44 16.56
C LYS A 109 22.01 3.07 15.97
N LYS A 110 21.79 1.97 16.72
CA LYS A 110 22.10 0.62 16.24
C LYS A 110 21.20 0.25 15.05
N PHE A 111 19.90 0.58 15.12
CA PHE A 111 18.99 0.39 14.01
C PHE A 111 19.43 1.17 12.76
N LEU A 112 19.76 2.47 12.93
CA LEU A 112 20.21 3.30 11.80
C LEU A 112 21.50 2.76 11.17
N ASN A 113 22.48 2.36 11.97
CA ASN A 113 23.72 1.78 11.45
C ASN A 113 23.45 0.50 10.65
N ASN A 114 22.58 -0.39 11.16
CA ASN A 114 22.20 -1.60 10.44
C ASN A 114 21.45 -1.28 9.14
N LEU A 115 20.61 -0.28 9.13
CA LEU A 115 19.91 0.18 7.93
C LEU A 115 20.89 0.71 6.88
N VAL A 116 21.87 1.54 7.30
CA VAL A 116 22.90 2.06 6.40
C VAL A 116 23.72 0.92 5.80
N ASN A 117 24.15 -0.06 6.62
CA ASN A 117 24.89 -1.23 6.15
C ASN A 117 24.09 -2.06 5.15
N ASN A 118 22.80 -2.27 5.42
CA ASN A 118 21.92 -2.98 4.50
C ASN A 118 21.78 -2.26 3.16
N VAL A 119 21.55 -0.93 3.19
CA VAL A 119 21.47 -0.13 1.96
C VAL A 119 22.80 -0.15 1.19
N ALA A 120 23.92 -0.04 1.88
CA ALA A 120 25.25 -0.11 1.26
C ALA A 120 25.49 -1.46 0.57
N ALA A 121 25.09 -2.57 1.22
CA ALA A 121 25.17 -3.90 0.63
C ALA A 121 24.30 -4.03 -0.64
N GLN A 122 23.06 -3.54 -0.58
CA GLN A 122 22.17 -3.55 -1.75
C GLN A 122 22.76 -2.73 -2.91
N LEU A 123 23.30 -1.55 -2.64
CA LEU A 123 23.95 -0.72 -3.66
C LEU A 123 25.18 -1.41 -4.27
N HIS A 124 25.96 -2.13 -3.46
CA HIS A 124 27.08 -2.94 -3.94
C HIS A 124 26.58 -4.03 -4.90
N PHE A 125 25.51 -4.75 -4.57
CA PHE A 125 24.94 -5.77 -5.45
C PHE A 125 24.39 -5.17 -6.74
N ILE A 126 23.71 -4.04 -6.69
CA ILE A 126 23.21 -3.33 -7.88
C ILE A 126 24.36 -2.94 -8.81
N LYS A 127 25.47 -2.40 -8.26
CA LYS A 127 26.67 -2.08 -9.04
C LYS A 127 27.26 -3.31 -9.73
N ASN A 128 27.14 -4.49 -9.11
CA ASN A 128 27.54 -5.78 -9.67
C ASN A 128 26.44 -6.45 -10.53
N LYS A 129 25.48 -5.67 -11.03
CA LYS A 129 24.37 -6.12 -11.90
C LYS A 129 23.45 -7.17 -11.27
N LYS A 130 23.40 -7.26 -9.94
CA LYS A 130 22.45 -8.12 -9.20
C LYS A 130 21.26 -7.28 -8.79
N TYR A 131 20.15 -7.42 -9.51
CA TYR A 131 18.96 -6.57 -9.34
C TYR A 131 17.81 -7.25 -8.61
N ASN A 132 17.92 -8.52 -8.27
CA ASN A 132 16.89 -9.27 -7.57
C ASN A 132 17.15 -9.25 -6.05
N SER A 133 16.17 -8.79 -5.29
CA SER A 133 16.17 -8.84 -3.83
C SER A 133 15.08 -9.79 -3.37
N ILE A 134 15.45 -10.93 -2.81
CA ILE A 134 14.52 -11.97 -2.41
C ILE A 134 14.32 -11.90 -0.90
N ILE A 135 13.07 -11.74 -0.47
CA ILE A 135 12.67 -11.80 0.93
C ILE A 135 12.02 -13.15 1.18
N ILE A 136 12.69 -13.97 1.99
CA ILE A 136 12.20 -15.28 2.41
C ILE A 136 11.27 -15.10 3.60
N ASN A 137 9.97 -15.16 3.37
CA ASN A 137 8.95 -14.85 4.38
C ASN A 137 8.35 -16.10 4.99
N TYR A 138 8.64 -16.37 6.26
CA TYR A 138 8.00 -17.43 7.07
C TYR A 138 6.82 -16.91 7.91
N ASP A 139 6.62 -15.59 8.02
CA ASP A 139 5.55 -15.01 8.82
C ASP A 139 4.39 -14.51 7.94
N LYS A 140 3.28 -15.25 7.95
CA LYS A 140 2.06 -14.87 7.21
C LYS A 140 1.49 -13.52 7.63
N LYS A 141 1.72 -13.09 8.88
CA LYS A 141 1.18 -11.81 9.39
C LYS A 141 1.87 -10.61 8.75
N SER A 142 3.13 -10.76 8.35
CA SER A 142 3.90 -9.69 7.69
C SER A 142 3.65 -9.59 6.18
N GLN A 143 2.84 -10.46 5.58
CA GLN A 143 2.62 -10.50 4.14
C GLN A 143 2.21 -9.14 3.54
N ASN A 144 1.25 -8.46 4.16
CA ASN A 144 0.78 -7.16 3.67
C ASN A 144 1.84 -6.07 3.82
N LEU A 145 2.64 -6.11 4.89
CA LEU A 145 3.79 -5.22 5.07
C LEU A 145 4.83 -5.42 3.96
N LEU A 146 5.12 -6.67 3.62
CA LEU A 146 6.07 -7.01 2.56
C LEU A 146 5.54 -6.65 1.17
N ASN A 147 4.25 -6.81 0.91
CA ASN A 147 3.63 -6.34 -0.35
C ASN A 147 3.74 -4.81 -0.49
N TRP A 148 3.54 -4.07 0.61
CA TRP A 148 3.78 -2.63 0.62
C TRP A 148 5.25 -2.28 0.40
N TYR A 149 6.18 -2.98 1.05
CA TYR A 149 7.62 -2.83 0.81
C TYR A 149 7.98 -3.08 -0.67
N GLN A 150 7.40 -4.11 -1.27
CA GLN A 150 7.59 -4.43 -2.70
C GLN A 150 7.20 -3.25 -3.59
N GLN A 151 6.04 -2.67 -3.36
CA GLN A 151 5.59 -1.47 -4.09
C GLN A 151 6.51 -0.27 -3.84
N LEU A 152 6.87 -0.02 -2.56
CA LEU A 152 7.75 1.09 -2.20
C LEU A 152 9.08 1.03 -2.95
N VAL A 153 9.73 -0.13 -2.97
CA VAL A 153 11.03 -0.31 -3.60
C VAL A 153 10.92 -0.27 -5.13
N ALA A 154 10.03 -1.07 -5.71
CA ALA A 154 9.90 -1.20 -7.15
C ALA A 154 9.51 0.15 -7.80
N GLU A 155 8.49 0.82 -7.27
CA GLU A 155 7.98 2.07 -7.84
C GLU A 155 8.91 3.27 -7.57
N SER A 156 9.65 3.27 -6.45
CA SER A 156 10.55 4.37 -6.11
C SER A 156 11.88 4.29 -6.85
N LEU A 157 12.45 3.09 -7.00
CA LEU A 157 13.76 2.87 -7.59
C LEU A 157 13.73 2.49 -9.07
N GLY A 158 12.59 2.01 -9.58
CA GLY A 158 12.42 1.59 -10.97
C GLY A 158 12.36 2.76 -11.95
N LYS A 159 13.45 3.50 -12.09
CA LYS A 159 13.54 4.70 -12.94
C LYS A 159 14.88 4.71 -13.69
N ASN A 160 14.90 5.37 -14.85
CA ASN A 160 16.13 5.56 -15.65
C ASN A 160 16.86 4.24 -15.97
N LYS A 161 16.13 3.16 -16.22
CA LYS A 161 16.68 1.81 -16.50
C LYS A 161 17.46 1.21 -15.33
N ILE A 162 17.30 1.74 -14.13
CA ILE A 162 17.87 1.24 -12.88
C ILE A 162 16.75 0.85 -11.96
N GLY A 163 16.94 -0.19 -11.18
CA GLY A 163 15.92 -0.62 -10.22
C GLY A 163 16.39 -1.84 -9.43
N LEU A 164 15.61 -2.19 -8.46
CA LEU A 164 15.70 -3.40 -7.68
C LEU A 164 14.37 -4.12 -7.80
N LEU A 165 14.38 -5.40 -8.16
CA LEU A 165 13.19 -6.24 -8.19
C LEU A 165 13.02 -6.93 -6.83
N PRO A 166 12.12 -6.43 -5.97
CA PRO A 166 11.83 -7.10 -4.70
C PRO A 166 10.87 -8.27 -4.94
N ILE A 167 11.30 -9.46 -4.56
CA ILE A 167 10.54 -10.71 -4.69
C ILE A 167 10.17 -11.17 -3.29
N ILE A 168 8.89 -11.39 -3.04
CA ILE A 168 8.39 -11.94 -1.78
C ILE A 168 8.14 -13.43 -1.98
N SER A 169 8.92 -14.27 -1.30
CA SER A 169 8.81 -15.72 -1.36
C SER A 169 8.18 -16.25 -0.08
N ASN A 170 7.07 -16.97 -0.23
CA ASN A 170 6.24 -17.42 0.90
C ASN A 170 6.61 -18.84 1.33
N MET A 171 7.25 -18.94 2.49
CA MET A 171 7.71 -20.20 3.04
C MET A 171 6.64 -20.87 3.93
N PRO A 172 6.65 -22.19 4.08
CA PRO A 172 7.58 -23.15 3.46
C PRO A 172 7.24 -23.57 2.02
N LYS A 173 6.13 -23.09 1.46
CA LYS A 173 5.65 -23.48 0.12
C LYS A 173 6.75 -23.31 -0.95
N ASP A 174 7.40 -22.18 -0.96
CA ASP A 174 8.36 -21.79 -1.99
C ASP A 174 9.74 -22.48 -1.83
N ASN A 175 9.96 -23.20 -0.73
CA ASN A 175 11.12 -24.10 -0.59
C ASN A 175 11.13 -25.19 -1.68
N HIS A 176 9.95 -25.65 -2.06
CA HIS A 176 9.81 -26.72 -3.06
C HIS A 176 9.67 -26.21 -4.49
N SER A 177 9.23 -24.96 -4.66
CA SER A 177 8.93 -24.42 -5.98
C SER A 177 10.07 -23.60 -6.58
N VAL A 178 10.68 -22.70 -5.81
CA VAL A 178 11.61 -21.70 -6.37
C VAL A 178 12.96 -21.61 -5.65
N MET A 179 13.14 -22.27 -4.50
CA MET A 179 14.40 -22.17 -3.74
C MET A 179 15.60 -22.63 -4.54
N GLN A 180 15.48 -23.71 -5.32
CA GLN A 180 16.54 -24.21 -6.17
C GLN A 180 17.01 -23.15 -7.19
N LEU A 181 16.07 -22.41 -7.77
CA LEU A 181 16.37 -21.31 -8.68
C LEU A 181 17.13 -20.17 -7.97
N TYR A 182 16.76 -19.86 -6.73
CA TYR A 182 17.44 -18.82 -5.96
C TYR A 182 18.88 -19.19 -5.58
N LEU A 183 19.13 -20.46 -5.32
CA LEU A 183 20.43 -20.93 -4.88
C LEU A 183 21.41 -21.19 -6.03
N ASP A 184 20.96 -21.71 -7.15
CA ASP A 184 21.81 -22.23 -8.23
C ASP A 184 21.35 -21.90 -9.65
N GLY A 185 20.21 -21.20 -9.82
CA GLY A 185 19.63 -20.98 -11.15
C GLY A 185 20.11 -19.75 -11.88
N PHE A 186 20.48 -18.67 -11.19
CA PHE A 186 20.96 -17.42 -11.79
C PHE A 186 22.35 -17.07 -11.26
N LYS A 187 23.27 -16.87 -12.18
CA LYS A 187 24.63 -16.35 -11.87
C LYS A 187 24.71 -14.87 -12.15
#